data_8bc359cf6596f04157cddf20e54364fb
#
_entry.id   8bc359cf6596f04157cddf20e54364fb
#
_cell.length_a   1.000
_cell.length_b   1.000
_cell.length_c   1.000
_cell.angle_alpha   90.00
_cell.angle_beta   90.00
_cell.angle_gamma   90.00
#
_symmetry.space_group_name_H-M   'P 1'
#
loop_
_entity.id
_entity.type
_entity.pdbx_description
1 polymer ?
#
loop_
_entity_poly.entity_id
_entity_poly.type
_entity_poly.pdbx_seq_one_letter_code
_entity_poly.pdbx_strand_id
1 'polypeptide(L)'
;MEIFSCKTKIISGSGAISALSELKAKRLLLVADPYFQKTDLPNRLKTAANAEALETFFEVTPDPTVELAAKGTAVVQRFKPDTVVALGGGSAMDCAKAMVYFSGQPVQFVAIPSTSGSGSEVTDFAILTHDGVKHPLVDRKLLPDMAILDAHLLDSLPKSLIADAGFDILAHALESFVATGAGAISRALAADGVKAVFDYLPESYAGNTSVRLRVHQAATMAGIAFSQSGLGLCHAMSHALGGQFHIPHGRLNAILLPAVMEANSAANSHYADLARGAGLGGAADTVAVRNLKNALIRLRKELNLPSTLSQAGIPPSRVRQATDTIVQAALSDPCCATNPVKPDEKTVRHILQQVTGVG
;
A
#
# COMPACT_ATOMS: atom_id res chain seq x y z
N MET A 1 -0.59 -26.72 6.31
CA MET A 1 -1.69 -26.54 5.30
C MET A 1 -1.68 -25.06 4.93
N GLU A 2 -1.51 -24.74 3.65
CA GLU A 2 -1.61 -23.36 3.15
C GLU A 2 -3.06 -23.12 2.70
N ILE A 3 -3.65 -21.98 3.10
CA ILE A 3 -4.96 -21.52 2.63
C ILE A 3 -4.72 -20.22 1.88
N PHE A 4 -5.07 -20.18 0.61
CA PHE A 4 -5.02 -18.99 -0.21
C PHE A 4 -6.42 -18.70 -0.76
N SER A 5 -6.87 -17.45 -0.63
CA SER A 5 -8.15 -17.02 -1.21
C SER A 5 -8.07 -15.59 -1.73
N CYS A 6 -8.58 -15.38 -2.96
CA CYS A 6 -8.78 -14.05 -3.52
C CYS A 6 -10.25 -13.94 -3.92
N LYS A 7 -11.03 -13.20 -3.15
CA LYS A 7 -12.48 -13.03 -3.41
C LYS A 7 -12.75 -11.93 -4.44
N THR A 8 -11.93 -10.89 -4.45
CA THR A 8 -12.11 -9.70 -5.28
C THR A 8 -11.93 -10.05 -6.77
N LYS A 9 -12.93 -9.73 -7.61
CA LYS A 9 -12.79 -9.79 -9.07
C LYS A 9 -11.91 -8.64 -9.54
N ILE A 10 -10.80 -8.92 -10.22
CA ILE A 10 -9.85 -7.91 -10.70
C ILE A 10 -10.04 -7.70 -12.19
N ILE A 11 -10.28 -6.45 -12.61
CA ILE A 11 -10.37 -6.03 -14.00
C ILE A 11 -9.27 -5.00 -14.24
N SER A 12 -8.43 -5.22 -15.23
CA SER A 12 -7.21 -4.45 -15.44
C SER A 12 -7.01 -4.14 -16.92
N GLY A 13 -6.76 -2.89 -17.25
CA GLY A 13 -6.51 -2.44 -18.61
C GLY A 13 -6.73 -0.95 -18.82
N SER A 14 -6.51 -0.50 -20.04
CA SER A 14 -6.85 0.86 -20.47
C SER A 14 -8.38 0.95 -20.67
N GLY A 15 -9.03 1.91 -20.01
CA GLY A 15 -10.48 2.06 -20.06
C GLY A 15 -11.24 1.00 -19.26
N ALA A 16 -10.58 0.35 -18.30
CA ALA A 16 -11.17 -0.70 -17.46
C ALA A 16 -12.41 -0.23 -16.67
N ILE A 17 -12.56 1.08 -16.42
CA ILE A 17 -13.78 1.64 -15.82
C ILE A 17 -15.06 1.31 -16.58
N SER A 18 -15.00 0.99 -17.87
CA SER A 18 -16.16 0.55 -18.65
C SER A 18 -16.82 -0.72 -18.08
N ALA A 19 -16.07 -1.54 -17.34
CA ALA A 19 -16.59 -2.73 -16.65
C ALA A 19 -17.65 -2.42 -15.58
N LEU A 20 -17.77 -1.16 -15.13
CA LEU A 20 -18.87 -0.74 -14.25
C LEU A 20 -20.25 -1.00 -14.86
N SER A 21 -20.38 -1.10 -16.20
CA SER A 21 -21.62 -1.45 -16.87
C SER A 21 -22.17 -2.84 -16.50
N GLU A 22 -21.32 -3.75 -16.03
CA GLU A 22 -21.73 -5.08 -15.57
C GLU A 22 -22.54 -5.03 -14.27
N LEU A 23 -22.41 -3.94 -13.49
CA LEU A 23 -22.98 -3.85 -12.14
C LEU A 23 -24.47 -3.52 -12.13
N LYS A 24 -24.99 -2.90 -13.20
CA LYS A 24 -26.39 -2.43 -13.29
C LYS A 24 -26.81 -1.57 -12.09
N ALA A 25 -25.90 -0.67 -11.67
CA ALA A 25 -26.10 0.18 -10.51
C ALA A 25 -27.29 1.12 -10.72
N LYS A 26 -28.24 1.17 -9.76
CA LYS A 26 -29.31 2.18 -9.77
C LYS A 26 -28.89 3.40 -8.96
N ARG A 27 -28.35 3.17 -7.79
CA ARG A 27 -27.97 4.21 -6.81
C ARG A 27 -26.48 4.06 -6.49
N LEU A 28 -25.65 4.84 -7.16
CA LEU A 28 -24.21 4.84 -7.02
C LEU A 28 -23.77 5.85 -5.96
N LEU A 29 -23.05 5.42 -4.93
CA LEU A 29 -22.31 6.30 -4.04
C LEU A 29 -20.82 6.28 -4.45
N LEU A 30 -20.28 7.44 -4.80
CA LEU A 30 -18.87 7.62 -5.06
C LEU A 30 -18.18 8.20 -3.82
N VAL A 31 -17.24 7.47 -3.25
CA VAL A 31 -16.33 7.93 -2.18
C VAL A 31 -14.96 8.19 -2.81
N ALA A 32 -14.50 9.43 -2.80
CA ALA A 32 -13.28 9.77 -3.52
C ALA A 32 -12.50 10.90 -2.88
N ASP A 33 -11.21 10.97 -3.22
CA ASP A 33 -10.37 12.11 -2.86
C ASP A 33 -10.94 13.43 -3.38
N PRO A 34 -10.81 14.55 -2.64
CA PRO A 34 -11.33 15.88 -3.04
C PRO A 34 -10.85 16.34 -4.42
N TYR A 35 -9.69 15.84 -4.88
CA TYR A 35 -9.16 16.11 -6.22
C TYR A 35 -10.17 15.79 -7.33
N PHE A 36 -10.90 14.70 -7.21
CA PHE A 36 -11.83 14.23 -8.23
C PHE A 36 -13.11 15.05 -8.33
N GLN A 37 -13.45 15.83 -7.30
CA GLN A 37 -14.60 16.74 -7.34
C GLN A 37 -14.54 17.76 -8.48
N LYS A 38 -13.31 18.14 -8.89
CA LYS A 38 -13.04 19.15 -9.93
C LYS A 38 -12.85 18.54 -11.32
N THR A 39 -13.05 17.24 -11.48
CA THR A 39 -12.87 16.50 -12.73
C THR A 39 -14.22 16.02 -13.29
N ASP A 40 -14.24 15.60 -14.55
CA ASP A 40 -15.42 14.95 -15.14
C ASP A 40 -15.57 13.47 -14.77
N LEU A 41 -14.60 12.92 -14.03
CA LEU A 41 -14.56 11.48 -13.73
C LEU A 41 -15.81 10.99 -12.98
N PRO A 42 -16.40 11.70 -12.00
CA PRO A 42 -17.63 11.27 -11.35
C PRO A 42 -18.79 11.04 -12.33
N ASN A 43 -18.99 11.93 -13.31
CA ASN A 43 -20.01 11.77 -14.34
C ASN A 43 -19.72 10.60 -15.28
N ARG A 44 -18.45 10.40 -15.64
CA ARG A 44 -18.00 9.25 -16.43
C ARG A 44 -18.27 7.93 -15.71
N LEU A 45 -18.01 7.85 -14.40
CA LEU A 45 -18.29 6.66 -13.60
C LEU A 45 -19.80 6.40 -13.50
N LYS A 46 -20.63 7.45 -13.28
CA LYS A 46 -22.08 7.34 -13.33
C LYS A 46 -22.57 6.78 -14.65
N THR A 47 -22.08 7.32 -15.76
CA THR A 47 -22.43 6.87 -17.11
C THR A 47 -21.98 5.43 -17.37
N ALA A 48 -20.74 5.09 -17.00
CA ALA A 48 -20.20 3.75 -17.16
C ALA A 48 -20.99 2.71 -16.36
N ALA A 49 -21.45 3.04 -15.16
CA ALA A 49 -22.28 2.18 -14.33
C ALA A 49 -23.76 2.13 -14.74
N ASN A 50 -24.18 2.94 -15.71
CA ASN A 50 -25.58 3.16 -16.07
C ASN A 50 -26.46 3.55 -14.86
N ALA A 51 -25.89 4.31 -13.90
CA ALA A 51 -26.56 4.62 -12.66
C ALA A 51 -27.65 5.69 -12.85
N GLU A 52 -28.83 5.45 -12.27
CA GLU A 52 -29.94 6.39 -12.29
C GLU A 52 -29.66 7.60 -11.38
N ALA A 53 -29.08 7.34 -10.19
CA ALA A 53 -28.74 8.36 -9.21
C ALA A 53 -27.26 8.24 -8.78
N LEU A 54 -26.62 9.40 -8.58
CA LEU A 54 -25.26 9.52 -8.05
C LEU A 54 -25.28 10.41 -6.80
N GLU A 55 -24.77 9.94 -5.71
CA GLU A 55 -24.34 10.69 -4.54
C GLU A 55 -22.82 10.66 -4.45
N THR A 56 -22.20 11.70 -3.90
CA THR A 56 -20.72 11.78 -3.80
C THR A 56 -20.29 12.14 -2.40
N PHE A 57 -19.18 11.57 -1.97
CA PHE A 57 -18.50 11.89 -0.72
C PHE A 57 -17.03 12.23 -1.03
N PHE A 58 -16.70 13.52 -1.06
CA PHE A 58 -15.36 14.05 -1.39
C PHE A 58 -14.61 14.59 -0.17
N GLU A 59 -14.99 14.20 1.03
CA GLU A 59 -14.37 14.68 2.26
C GLU A 59 -13.22 13.79 2.74
N VAL A 60 -12.80 12.82 1.94
CA VAL A 60 -11.68 11.95 2.27
C VAL A 60 -10.42 12.79 2.53
N THR A 61 -9.76 12.51 3.65
CA THR A 61 -8.48 13.11 4.02
C THR A 61 -7.41 12.03 4.13
N PRO A 62 -6.12 12.35 4.00
CA PRO A 62 -5.05 11.43 4.39
C PRO A 62 -5.27 10.95 5.83
N ASP A 63 -4.98 9.68 6.08
CA ASP A 63 -5.17 9.03 7.39
C ASP A 63 -6.61 9.21 7.92
N PRO A 64 -7.64 8.62 7.26
CA PRO A 64 -9.05 8.88 7.56
C PRO A 64 -9.37 8.56 9.02
N THR A 65 -10.12 9.45 9.66
CA THR A 65 -10.49 9.27 11.07
C THR A 65 -11.77 8.44 11.24
N VAL A 66 -11.97 7.91 12.44
CA VAL A 66 -13.22 7.21 12.82
C VAL A 66 -14.43 8.13 12.65
N GLU A 67 -14.30 9.42 12.98
CA GLU A 67 -15.36 10.42 12.86
C GLU A 67 -15.71 10.67 11.38
N LEU A 68 -14.70 10.71 10.50
CA LEU A 68 -14.92 10.85 9.06
C LEU A 68 -15.65 9.62 8.51
N ALA A 69 -15.24 8.41 8.92
CA ALA A 69 -15.91 7.17 8.56
C ALA A 69 -17.37 7.15 9.05
N ALA A 70 -17.63 7.60 10.29
CA ALA A 70 -18.98 7.71 10.85
C ALA A 70 -19.87 8.68 10.05
N LYS A 71 -19.31 9.86 9.67
CA LYS A 71 -20.00 10.82 8.80
C LYS A 71 -20.38 10.21 7.46
N GLY A 72 -19.43 9.51 6.82
CA GLY A 72 -19.68 8.80 5.57
C GLY A 72 -20.69 7.66 5.70
N THR A 73 -20.65 6.92 6.83
CA THR A 73 -21.63 5.88 7.15
C THR A 73 -23.06 6.43 7.15
N ALA A 74 -23.27 7.63 7.72
CA ALA A 74 -24.59 8.28 7.70
C ALA A 74 -25.05 8.61 6.27
N VAL A 75 -24.12 8.93 5.36
CA VAL A 75 -24.44 9.12 3.93
C VAL A 75 -24.91 7.79 3.29
N VAL A 76 -24.20 6.69 3.55
CA VAL A 76 -24.62 5.35 3.08
C VAL A 76 -26.03 5.01 3.58
N GLN A 77 -26.30 5.22 4.87
CA GLN A 77 -27.60 4.92 5.50
C GLN A 77 -28.74 5.77 4.94
N ARG A 78 -28.48 7.06 4.68
CA ARG A 78 -29.46 8.00 4.11
C ARG A 78 -29.72 7.73 2.63
N PHE A 79 -28.66 7.63 1.85
CA PHE A 79 -28.73 7.48 0.40
C PHE A 79 -29.14 6.06 -0.02
N LYS A 80 -28.84 5.03 0.79
CA LYS A 80 -29.11 3.62 0.54
C LYS A 80 -28.64 3.19 -0.87
N PRO A 81 -27.34 3.29 -1.15
CA PRO A 81 -26.78 2.87 -2.44
C PRO A 81 -26.92 1.36 -2.60
N ASP A 82 -27.10 0.88 -3.81
CA ASP A 82 -26.86 -0.52 -4.16
C ASP A 82 -25.41 -0.79 -4.55
N THR A 83 -24.70 0.26 -4.96
CA THR A 83 -23.30 0.19 -5.36
C THR A 83 -22.52 1.33 -4.70
N VAL A 84 -21.38 1.00 -4.10
CA VAL A 84 -20.39 1.96 -3.58
C VAL A 84 -19.10 1.82 -4.38
N VAL A 85 -18.62 2.92 -4.94
CA VAL A 85 -17.33 3.00 -5.63
C VAL A 85 -16.37 3.82 -4.78
N ALA A 86 -15.26 3.22 -4.37
CA ALA A 86 -14.12 3.93 -3.80
C ALA A 86 -13.15 4.32 -4.93
N LEU A 87 -12.83 5.60 -5.07
CA LEU A 87 -11.91 6.12 -6.09
C LEU A 87 -10.81 6.95 -5.42
N GLY A 88 -9.57 6.50 -5.50
CA GLY A 88 -8.46 7.25 -4.89
C GLY A 88 -7.29 6.38 -4.48
N GLY A 89 -6.47 6.88 -3.56
CA GLY A 89 -5.42 6.11 -2.91
C GLY A 89 -5.93 5.29 -1.73
N GLY A 90 -5.01 4.75 -0.93
CA GLY A 90 -5.33 3.93 0.25
C GLY A 90 -6.33 4.58 1.21
N SER A 91 -6.20 5.90 1.45
CA SER A 91 -7.11 6.64 2.35
C SER A 91 -8.56 6.63 1.85
N ALA A 92 -8.79 6.78 0.54
CA ALA A 92 -10.14 6.71 -0.04
C ALA A 92 -10.72 5.29 0.07
N MET A 93 -9.87 4.27 -0.16
CA MET A 93 -10.25 2.88 -0.01
C MET A 93 -10.64 2.56 1.43
N ASP A 94 -9.80 2.93 2.39
CA ASP A 94 -10.00 2.63 3.80
C ASP A 94 -11.22 3.36 4.38
N CYS A 95 -11.41 4.62 3.99
CA CYS A 95 -12.62 5.38 4.35
C CYS A 95 -13.88 4.69 3.81
N ALA A 96 -13.91 4.34 2.52
CA ALA A 96 -15.07 3.70 1.90
C ALA A 96 -15.37 2.31 2.49
N LYS A 97 -14.32 1.49 2.74
CA LYS A 97 -14.45 0.21 3.44
C LYS A 97 -15.12 0.36 4.80
N ALA A 98 -14.65 1.31 5.60
CA ALA A 98 -15.24 1.58 6.92
C ALA A 98 -16.68 2.07 6.82
N MET A 99 -17.00 2.99 5.88
CA MET A 99 -18.36 3.47 5.65
C MET A 99 -19.31 2.34 5.31
N VAL A 100 -18.93 1.43 4.40
CA VAL A 100 -19.72 0.26 4.01
C VAL A 100 -19.88 -0.69 5.18
N TYR A 101 -18.78 -1.01 5.86
CA TYR A 101 -18.78 -1.96 6.97
C TYR A 101 -19.70 -1.51 8.11
N PHE A 102 -19.55 -0.28 8.58
CA PHE A 102 -20.35 0.26 9.69
C PHE A 102 -21.81 0.55 9.31
N SER A 103 -22.11 0.73 8.02
CA SER A 103 -23.50 0.90 7.59
C SER A 103 -24.34 -0.35 7.77
N GLY A 104 -23.71 -1.52 7.73
CA GLY A 104 -24.38 -2.82 7.78
C GLY A 104 -25.28 -3.11 6.57
N GLN A 105 -25.25 -2.26 5.53
CA GLN A 105 -26.09 -2.42 4.35
C GLN A 105 -25.47 -3.37 3.32
N PRO A 106 -26.25 -4.21 2.66
CA PRO A 106 -25.75 -5.00 1.55
C PRO A 106 -25.55 -4.08 0.34
N VAL A 107 -24.28 -3.87 -0.03
CA VAL A 107 -23.90 -3.08 -1.21
C VAL A 107 -22.91 -3.85 -2.05
N GLN A 108 -22.89 -3.62 -3.36
CA GLN A 108 -21.78 -4.04 -4.20
C GLN A 108 -20.65 -3.03 -4.04
N PHE A 109 -19.51 -3.49 -3.54
CA PHE A 109 -18.37 -2.62 -3.24
C PHE A 109 -17.28 -2.74 -4.31
N VAL A 110 -16.99 -1.63 -4.99
CA VAL A 110 -16.00 -1.54 -6.07
C VAL A 110 -14.86 -0.60 -5.65
N ALA A 111 -13.64 -1.06 -5.81
CA ALA A 111 -12.43 -0.28 -5.56
C ALA A 111 -11.77 0.11 -6.89
N ILE A 112 -11.48 1.39 -7.09
CA ILE A 112 -10.79 1.94 -8.26
C ILE A 112 -9.58 2.73 -7.78
N PRO A 113 -8.42 2.08 -7.61
CA PRO A 113 -7.23 2.77 -7.13
C PRO A 113 -6.68 3.74 -8.18
N SER A 114 -6.36 4.95 -7.75
CA SER A 114 -5.72 5.98 -8.56
C SER A 114 -4.23 6.18 -8.24
N THR A 115 -3.68 5.35 -7.35
CA THR A 115 -2.26 5.26 -7.00
C THR A 115 -1.81 3.82 -7.00
N SER A 116 -0.53 3.57 -7.25
CA SER A 116 0.02 2.21 -7.33
C SER A 116 0.92 1.95 -6.12
N GLY A 117 0.34 1.72 -4.95
CA GLY A 117 1.13 1.51 -3.72
C GLY A 117 0.45 0.57 -2.73
N SER A 118 -0.65 1.02 -2.12
CA SER A 118 -1.24 0.39 -0.95
C SER A 118 -1.81 -1.02 -1.13
N GLY A 119 -2.26 -1.39 -2.34
CA GLY A 119 -2.96 -2.66 -2.58
C GLY A 119 -4.30 -2.79 -1.84
N SER A 120 -4.84 -1.68 -1.30
CA SER A 120 -6.06 -1.71 -0.47
C SER A 120 -7.30 -2.19 -1.24
N GLU A 121 -7.28 -2.16 -2.57
CA GLU A 121 -8.35 -2.67 -3.43
C GLU A 121 -8.55 -4.19 -3.36
N VAL A 122 -7.62 -4.93 -2.73
CA VAL A 122 -7.67 -6.40 -2.62
C VAL A 122 -7.43 -6.91 -1.19
N THR A 123 -7.46 -6.02 -0.20
CA THR A 123 -7.20 -6.39 1.21
C THR A 123 -8.47 -6.34 2.05
N ASP A 124 -8.50 -7.14 3.10
CA ASP A 124 -9.59 -7.27 4.07
C ASP A 124 -9.44 -6.41 5.32
N PHE A 125 -8.69 -5.32 5.21
CA PHE A 125 -8.54 -4.36 6.29
C PHE A 125 -8.68 -2.92 5.81
N ALA A 126 -8.90 -2.02 6.75
CA ALA A 126 -8.87 -0.58 6.60
C ALA A 126 -8.14 0.04 7.79
N ILE A 127 -7.33 1.06 7.56
CA ILE A 127 -6.62 1.78 8.62
C ILE A 127 -7.39 3.07 8.93
N LEU A 128 -7.85 3.19 10.18
CA LEU A 128 -8.52 4.39 10.67
C LEU A 128 -7.69 5.04 11.77
N THR A 129 -7.74 6.36 11.84
CA THR A 129 -7.09 7.13 12.89
C THR A 129 -8.10 7.50 13.99
N HIS A 130 -7.74 7.27 15.23
CA HIS A 130 -8.48 7.72 16.43
C HIS A 130 -7.50 8.28 17.44
N ASP A 131 -7.73 9.50 17.91
CA ASP A 131 -6.84 10.21 18.86
C ASP A 131 -5.36 10.22 18.41
N GLY A 132 -5.13 10.38 17.09
CA GLY A 132 -3.78 10.42 16.50
C GLY A 132 -3.10 9.05 16.38
N VAL A 133 -3.78 7.96 16.73
CA VAL A 133 -3.28 6.58 16.63
C VAL A 133 -3.97 5.85 15.48
N LYS A 134 -3.19 5.10 14.70
CA LYS A 134 -3.71 4.26 13.61
C LYS A 134 -4.20 2.92 14.16
N HIS A 135 -5.43 2.59 13.83
CA HIS A 135 -6.07 1.33 14.23
C HIS A 135 -6.48 0.53 13.00
N PRO A 136 -5.97 -0.70 12.84
CA PRO A 136 -6.44 -1.57 11.78
C PRO A 136 -7.82 -2.14 12.12
N LEU A 137 -8.77 -1.96 11.23
CA LEU A 137 -10.03 -2.70 11.19
C LEU A 137 -9.85 -3.88 10.25
N VAL A 138 -9.98 -5.11 10.74
CA VAL A 138 -9.75 -6.33 9.97
C VAL A 138 -11.00 -7.20 9.95
N ASP A 139 -11.59 -7.37 8.78
CA ASP A 139 -12.75 -8.25 8.57
C ASP A 139 -12.86 -8.60 7.07
N ARG A 140 -13.18 -9.85 6.74
CA ARG A 140 -13.41 -10.29 5.36
C ARG A 140 -14.51 -9.51 4.63
N LYS A 141 -15.43 -8.87 5.34
CA LYS A 141 -16.45 -7.98 4.77
C LYS A 141 -15.91 -6.69 4.19
N LEU A 142 -14.66 -6.34 4.52
CA LEU A 142 -13.96 -5.16 3.98
C LEU A 142 -13.37 -5.42 2.58
N LEU A 143 -13.29 -6.70 2.14
CA LEU A 143 -12.83 -7.03 0.80
C LEU A 143 -13.79 -6.46 -0.24
N PRO A 144 -13.30 -5.65 -1.20
CA PRO A 144 -14.10 -5.24 -2.35
C PRO A 144 -14.59 -6.46 -3.16
N ASP A 145 -15.78 -6.36 -3.72
CA ASP A 145 -16.30 -7.38 -4.64
C ASP A 145 -15.57 -7.30 -5.99
N MET A 146 -15.14 -6.08 -6.38
CA MET A 146 -14.42 -5.81 -7.62
C MET A 146 -13.34 -4.74 -7.42
N ALA A 147 -12.18 -4.96 -8.04
CA ALA A 147 -11.11 -3.98 -8.19
C ALA A 147 -10.95 -3.64 -9.68
N ILE A 148 -10.93 -2.37 -10.02
CA ILE A 148 -10.76 -1.90 -11.42
C ILE A 148 -9.46 -1.11 -11.52
N LEU A 149 -8.49 -1.68 -12.21
CA LEU A 149 -7.16 -1.11 -12.43
C LEU A 149 -7.12 -0.42 -13.80
N ASP A 150 -7.48 0.86 -13.85
CA ASP A 150 -7.49 1.61 -15.11
C ASP A 150 -6.23 2.45 -15.28
N ALA A 151 -5.45 2.13 -16.32
CA ALA A 151 -4.18 2.78 -16.60
C ALA A 151 -4.31 4.31 -16.78
N HIS A 152 -5.42 4.79 -17.32
CA HIS A 152 -5.61 6.23 -17.55
C HIS A 152 -5.72 7.07 -16.28
N LEU A 153 -6.08 6.45 -15.14
CA LEU A 153 -6.13 7.16 -13.86
C LEU A 153 -4.74 7.51 -13.33
N LEU A 154 -3.71 6.89 -13.90
CA LEU A 154 -2.33 7.06 -13.47
C LEU A 154 -1.57 8.09 -14.32
N ASP A 155 -2.14 8.57 -15.44
CA ASP A 155 -1.42 9.40 -16.42
C ASP A 155 -0.94 10.74 -15.86
N SER A 156 -1.62 11.30 -14.88
CA SER A 156 -1.30 12.60 -14.27
C SER A 156 -0.57 12.50 -12.92
N LEU A 157 -0.14 11.31 -12.50
CA LEU A 157 0.52 11.15 -11.21
C LEU A 157 1.84 11.94 -11.14
N PRO A 158 2.07 12.73 -10.08
CA PRO A 158 3.33 13.42 -9.86
C PRO A 158 4.46 12.43 -9.56
N LYS A 159 5.68 12.77 -10.01
CA LYS A 159 6.87 11.92 -9.84
C LYS A 159 7.11 11.51 -8.37
N SER A 160 6.93 12.43 -7.43
CA SER A 160 7.11 12.13 -6.01
C SER A 160 6.17 11.01 -5.54
N LEU A 161 4.92 11.03 -5.98
CA LEU A 161 3.95 10.00 -5.62
C LEU A 161 4.26 8.66 -6.29
N ILE A 162 4.74 8.67 -7.55
CA ILE A 162 5.20 7.45 -8.23
C ILE A 162 6.38 6.82 -7.48
N ALA A 163 7.33 7.63 -7.02
CA ALA A 163 8.51 7.15 -6.30
C ALA A 163 8.14 6.58 -4.91
N ASP A 164 7.35 7.33 -4.13
CA ASP A 164 6.90 6.88 -2.81
C ASP A 164 6.07 5.58 -2.94
N ALA A 165 5.09 5.55 -3.83
CA ALA A 165 4.23 4.38 -4.06
C ALA A 165 5.02 3.16 -4.57
N GLY A 166 6.02 3.36 -5.43
CA GLY A 166 6.87 2.28 -5.91
C GLY A 166 7.68 1.60 -4.80
N PHE A 167 8.20 2.37 -3.85
CA PHE A 167 8.86 1.79 -2.68
C PHE A 167 7.89 1.15 -1.68
N ASP A 168 6.64 1.60 -1.65
CA ASP A 168 5.59 0.94 -0.90
C ASP A 168 5.30 -0.47 -1.46
N ILE A 169 5.18 -0.59 -2.79
CA ILE A 169 5.07 -1.91 -3.44
C ILE A 169 6.26 -2.82 -3.10
N LEU A 170 7.49 -2.28 -3.18
CA LEU A 170 8.70 -3.07 -2.86
C LEU A 170 8.70 -3.55 -1.41
N ALA A 171 8.33 -2.70 -0.46
CA ALA A 171 8.26 -3.08 0.94
C ALA A 171 7.18 -4.15 1.17
N HIS A 172 5.97 -3.96 0.61
CA HIS A 172 4.91 -4.95 0.64
C HIS A 172 5.35 -6.29 0.07
N ALA A 173 5.93 -6.30 -1.13
CA ALA A 173 6.32 -7.52 -1.81
C ALA A 173 7.51 -8.22 -1.12
N LEU A 174 8.55 -7.46 -0.73
CA LEU A 174 9.72 -8.02 -0.05
C LEU A 174 9.36 -8.61 1.31
N GLU A 175 8.58 -7.88 2.12
CA GLU A 175 8.18 -8.38 3.43
C GLU A 175 7.22 -9.56 3.33
N SER A 176 6.22 -9.49 2.44
CA SER A 176 5.31 -10.62 2.22
C SER A 176 6.01 -11.88 1.72
N PHE A 177 7.07 -11.75 0.93
CA PHE A 177 7.83 -12.90 0.43
C PHE A 177 8.57 -13.64 1.54
N VAL A 178 9.13 -12.89 2.51
CA VAL A 178 9.94 -13.46 3.60
C VAL A 178 9.14 -13.67 4.89
N ALA A 179 7.90 -13.21 4.96
CA ALA A 179 7.05 -13.34 6.13
C ALA A 179 6.88 -14.80 6.56
N THR A 180 6.74 -15.03 7.86
CA THR A 180 6.52 -16.39 8.41
C THR A 180 5.22 -17.03 7.94
N GLY A 181 4.22 -16.21 7.54
CA GLY A 181 2.96 -16.68 6.94
C GLY A 181 3.01 -16.89 5.43
N ALA A 182 4.18 -16.69 4.78
CA ALA A 182 4.30 -16.77 3.32
C ALA A 182 4.20 -18.21 2.81
N GLY A 183 3.27 -18.44 1.88
CA GLY A 183 3.15 -19.69 1.15
C GLY A 183 3.64 -19.59 -0.30
N ALA A 184 3.53 -20.67 -1.05
CA ALA A 184 4.02 -20.73 -2.43
C ALA A 184 3.33 -19.70 -3.36
N ILE A 185 2.00 -19.52 -3.21
CA ILE A 185 1.22 -18.63 -4.06
C ILE A 185 1.52 -17.16 -3.70
N SER A 186 1.52 -16.80 -2.43
CA SER A 186 1.85 -15.43 -2.00
C SER A 186 3.27 -15.04 -2.39
N ARG A 187 4.25 -15.94 -2.28
CA ARG A 187 5.62 -15.72 -2.75
C ARG A 187 5.70 -15.51 -4.25
N ALA A 188 4.96 -16.27 -5.06
CA ALA A 188 4.95 -16.10 -6.50
C ALA A 188 4.45 -14.71 -6.90
N LEU A 189 3.35 -14.24 -6.28
CA LEU A 189 2.81 -12.90 -6.51
C LEU A 189 3.77 -11.81 -6.05
N ALA A 190 4.36 -11.96 -4.88
CA ALA A 190 5.34 -11.02 -4.34
C ALA A 190 6.61 -10.93 -5.22
N ALA A 191 7.12 -12.06 -5.69
CA ALA A 191 8.31 -12.11 -6.56
C ALA A 191 8.07 -11.40 -7.90
N ASP A 192 6.92 -11.62 -8.54
CA ASP A 192 6.57 -10.89 -9.77
C ASP A 192 6.37 -9.40 -9.49
N GLY A 193 5.79 -9.04 -8.35
CA GLY A 193 5.68 -7.66 -7.89
C GLY A 193 7.04 -6.95 -7.78
N VAL A 194 8.01 -7.59 -7.12
CA VAL A 194 9.38 -7.05 -7.01
C VAL A 194 10.02 -6.90 -8.38
N LYS A 195 9.93 -7.94 -9.22
CA LYS A 195 10.48 -7.90 -10.58
C LYS A 195 9.86 -6.78 -11.40
N ALA A 196 8.55 -6.66 -11.39
CA ALA A 196 7.84 -5.63 -12.16
C ALA A 196 8.22 -4.21 -11.72
N VAL A 197 8.45 -3.98 -10.41
CA VAL A 197 8.92 -2.67 -9.95
C VAL A 197 10.32 -2.37 -10.47
N PHE A 198 11.27 -3.31 -10.40
CA PHE A 198 12.61 -3.07 -10.94
C PHE A 198 12.60 -2.84 -12.45
N ASP A 199 11.76 -3.57 -13.20
CA ASP A 199 11.70 -3.48 -14.66
C ASP A 199 11.01 -2.19 -15.14
N TYR A 200 9.95 -1.72 -14.47
CA TYR A 200 9.04 -0.71 -15.02
C TYR A 200 8.94 0.59 -14.22
N LEU A 201 9.28 0.61 -12.93
CA LEU A 201 9.15 1.82 -12.12
C LEU A 201 10.07 2.96 -12.57
N PRO A 202 11.35 2.72 -12.96
CA PRO A 202 12.22 3.77 -13.49
C PRO A 202 11.63 4.46 -14.73
N GLU A 203 11.08 3.68 -15.66
CA GLU A 203 10.45 4.23 -16.87
C GLU A 203 9.15 5.00 -16.54
N SER A 204 8.33 4.46 -15.64
CA SER A 204 7.13 5.14 -15.14
C SER A 204 7.47 6.50 -14.50
N TYR A 205 8.52 6.53 -13.68
CA TYR A 205 9.03 7.75 -13.06
C TYR A 205 9.61 8.74 -14.08
N ALA A 206 10.25 8.25 -15.13
CA ALA A 206 10.75 9.07 -16.25
C ALA A 206 9.61 9.69 -17.06
N GLY A 207 8.36 9.18 -16.97
CA GLY A 207 7.17 9.71 -17.64
C GLY A 207 6.58 8.79 -18.70
N ASN A 208 7.09 7.56 -18.84
CA ASN A 208 6.50 6.57 -19.74
C ASN A 208 5.19 6.03 -19.13
N THR A 209 4.04 6.53 -19.61
CA THR A 209 2.73 6.12 -19.12
C THR A 209 2.35 4.70 -19.54
N SER A 210 2.94 4.18 -20.65
CA SER A 210 2.60 2.86 -21.18
C SER A 210 2.97 1.70 -20.24
N VAL A 211 3.93 1.90 -19.34
CA VAL A 211 4.37 0.90 -18.37
C VAL A 211 3.63 1.00 -17.02
N ARG A 212 2.88 2.07 -16.78
CA ARG A 212 2.22 2.33 -15.48
C ARG A 212 1.24 1.25 -15.07
N LEU A 213 0.55 0.65 -16.02
CA LEU A 213 -0.35 -0.47 -15.73
C LEU A 213 0.40 -1.65 -15.10
N ARG A 214 1.63 -1.95 -15.53
CA ARG A 214 2.43 -3.03 -14.95
C ARG A 214 2.83 -2.73 -13.50
N VAL A 215 3.20 -1.48 -13.21
CA VAL A 215 3.47 -1.04 -11.82
C VAL A 215 2.19 -1.11 -10.98
N HIS A 216 1.05 -0.76 -11.56
CA HIS A 216 -0.25 -0.83 -10.88
C HIS A 216 -0.66 -2.26 -10.53
N GLN A 217 -0.50 -3.18 -11.49
CA GLN A 217 -0.71 -4.61 -11.26
C GLN A 217 0.25 -5.17 -10.20
N ALA A 218 1.51 -4.70 -10.17
CA ALA A 218 2.47 -5.09 -9.14
C ALA A 218 2.00 -4.68 -7.72
N ALA A 219 1.38 -3.48 -7.57
CA ALA A 219 0.78 -3.06 -6.31
C ALA A 219 -0.34 -4.01 -5.85
N THR A 220 -1.23 -4.36 -6.76
CA THR A 220 -2.32 -5.30 -6.49
C THR A 220 -1.80 -6.70 -6.14
N MET A 221 -0.79 -7.21 -6.86
CA MET A 221 -0.17 -8.51 -6.55
C MET A 221 0.51 -8.51 -5.19
N ALA A 222 1.24 -7.44 -4.85
CA ALA A 222 1.81 -7.28 -3.52
C ALA A 222 0.71 -7.20 -2.45
N GLY A 223 -0.41 -6.50 -2.74
CA GLY A 223 -1.60 -6.42 -1.90
C GLY A 223 -2.19 -7.79 -1.58
N ILE A 224 -2.40 -8.61 -2.59
CA ILE A 224 -2.89 -9.99 -2.42
C ILE A 224 -1.88 -10.81 -1.61
N ALA A 225 -0.58 -10.67 -1.91
CA ALA A 225 0.46 -11.45 -1.23
C ALA A 225 0.50 -11.15 0.27
N PHE A 226 0.60 -9.87 0.66
CA PHE A 226 0.72 -9.53 2.08
C PHE A 226 -0.59 -9.71 2.86
N SER A 227 -1.75 -9.60 2.22
CA SER A 227 -3.03 -9.93 2.84
C SER A 227 -3.11 -11.40 3.29
N GLN A 228 -2.33 -12.28 2.66
CA GLN A 228 -2.26 -13.71 3.02
C GLN A 228 -1.10 -14.03 3.97
N SER A 229 0.06 -13.38 3.78
CA SER A 229 1.30 -13.72 4.47
C SER A 229 1.61 -12.85 5.69
N GLY A 230 1.03 -11.66 5.75
CA GLY A 230 1.45 -10.59 6.64
C GLY A 230 2.65 -9.81 6.10
N LEU A 231 3.10 -8.85 6.90
CA LEU A 231 4.22 -7.95 6.62
C LEU A 231 5.34 -8.14 7.65
N GLY A 232 6.15 -7.10 7.90
CA GLY A 232 7.30 -7.21 8.79
C GLY A 232 7.71 -5.89 9.44
N LEU A 233 8.96 -5.86 9.85
CA LEU A 233 9.54 -4.78 10.65
C LEU A 233 9.64 -3.45 9.89
N CYS A 234 9.78 -3.46 8.55
CA CYS A 234 9.82 -2.24 7.76
C CYS A 234 8.49 -1.47 7.90
N HIS A 235 7.36 -2.16 7.73
CA HIS A 235 6.04 -1.56 7.92
C HIS A 235 5.81 -1.13 9.36
N ALA A 236 6.16 -1.96 10.34
CA ALA A 236 6.02 -1.62 11.76
C ALA A 236 6.77 -0.33 12.12
N MET A 237 8.00 -0.17 11.65
CA MET A 237 8.79 1.05 11.87
C MET A 237 8.25 2.24 11.04
N SER A 238 7.76 1.99 9.82
CA SER A 238 7.15 3.04 8.99
C SER A 238 5.87 3.59 9.61
N HIS A 239 5.04 2.74 10.21
CA HIS A 239 3.85 3.17 10.94
C HIS A 239 4.22 4.04 12.15
N ALA A 240 5.18 3.59 12.97
CA ALA A 240 5.65 4.32 14.14
C ALA A 240 6.23 5.70 13.78
N LEU A 241 7.10 5.76 12.75
CA LEU A 241 7.70 7.00 12.26
C LEU A 241 6.69 7.92 11.57
N GLY A 242 5.79 7.33 10.77
CA GLY A 242 4.73 8.08 10.07
C GLY A 242 3.76 8.74 11.03
N GLY A 243 3.34 8.05 12.09
CA GLY A 243 2.52 8.62 13.17
C GLY A 243 3.22 9.75 13.92
N GLN A 244 4.54 9.64 14.13
CA GLN A 244 5.32 10.63 14.88
C GLN A 244 5.71 11.86 14.03
N PHE A 245 5.97 11.70 12.73
CA PHE A 245 6.60 12.73 11.92
C PHE A 245 5.83 13.12 10.65
N HIS A 246 4.75 12.43 10.34
CA HIS A 246 3.88 12.68 9.17
C HIS A 246 4.63 12.64 7.82
N ILE A 247 5.62 11.72 7.69
CA ILE A 247 6.32 11.45 6.44
C ILE A 247 5.50 10.46 5.59
N PRO A 248 5.42 10.63 4.27
CA PRO A 248 4.77 9.67 3.38
C PRO A 248 5.28 8.24 3.61
N HIS A 249 4.36 7.28 3.70
CA HIS A 249 4.64 5.90 4.10
C HIS A 249 5.68 5.23 3.20
N GLY A 250 5.50 5.27 1.87
CA GLY A 250 6.46 4.68 0.95
C GLY A 250 7.85 5.33 0.98
N ARG A 251 7.94 6.61 1.37
CA ARG A 251 9.22 7.30 1.60
C ARG A 251 9.94 6.75 2.82
N LEU A 252 9.21 6.47 3.90
CA LEU A 252 9.76 5.79 5.08
C LEU A 252 10.21 4.37 4.72
N ASN A 253 9.42 3.64 3.95
CA ASN A 253 9.79 2.33 3.46
C ASN A 253 11.10 2.38 2.64
N ALA A 254 11.28 3.39 1.78
CA ALA A 254 12.50 3.56 1.01
C ALA A 254 13.75 3.78 1.89
N ILE A 255 13.59 4.47 3.01
CA ILE A 255 14.68 4.72 3.97
C ILE A 255 15.00 3.45 4.77
N LEU A 256 13.96 2.76 5.25
CA LEU A 256 14.09 1.66 6.21
C LEU A 256 14.44 0.31 5.57
N LEU A 257 13.88 0.02 4.39
CA LEU A 257 13.91 -1.31 3.79
C LEU A 257 15.32 -1.93 3.66
N PRO A 258 16.36 -1.19 3.22
CA PRO A 258 17.72 -1.76 3.15
C PRO A 258 18.29 -2.17 4.50
N ALA A 259 17.99 -1.43 5.57
CA ALA A 259 18.48 -1.73 6.92
C ALA A 259 17.70 -2.87 7.57
N VAL A 260 16.37 -2.91 7.38
CA VAL A 260 15.52 -4.01 7.84
C VAL A 260 15.89 -5.32 7.14
N MET A 261 16.09 -5.29 5.82
CA MET A 261 16.53 -6.46 5.05
C MET A 261 17.89 -6.98 5.58
N GLU A 262 18.80 -6.12 5.97
CA GLU A 262 20.08 -6.50 6.57
C GLU A 262 19.90 -7.17 7.94
N ALA A 263 19.04 -6.64 8.78
CA ALA A 263 18.70 -7.23 10.07
C ALA A 263 18.04 -8.62 9.94
N ASN A 264 17.24 -8.84 8.90
CA ASN A 264 16.57 -10.10 8.63
C ASN A 264 17.42 -11.12 7.86
N SER A 265 18.49 -10.69 7.16
CA SER A 265 19.22 -11.54 6.19
C SER A 265 19.94 -12.72 6.83
N ALA A 266 20.37 -12.61 8.09
CA ALA A 266 21.09 -13.66 8.80
C ALA A 266 20.26 -14.93 9.01
N ALA A 267 18.94 -14.82 9.01
CA ALA A 267 18.03 -15.94 9.29
C ALA A 267 17.20 -16.37 8.06
N ASN A 268 17.38 -15.73 6.88
CA ASN A 268 16.46 -15.98 5.78
C ASN A 268 17.11 -16.00 4.38
N SER A 269 17.25 -17.20 3.81
CA SER A 269 17.74 -17.42 2.45
C SER A 269 16.73 -16.98 1.37
N HIS A 270 15.46 -16.72 1.72
CA HIS A 270 14.44 -16.32 0.75
C HIS A 270 14.75 -15.00 0.07
N TYR A 271 15.46 -14.07 0.71
CA TYR A 271 15.96 -12.87 0.02
C TYR A 271 16.89 -13.21 -1.15
N ALA A 272 17.68 -14.27 -1.02
CA ALA A 272 18.56 -14.73 -2.11
C ALA A 272 17.76 -15.32 -3.27
N ASP A 273 16.71 -16.08 -2.98
CA ASP A 273 15.81 -16.65 -3.99
C ASP A 273 15.07 -15.52 -4.73
N LEU A 274 14.57 -14.54 -3.98
CA LEU A 274 13.92 -13.37 -4.54
C LEU A 274 14.86 -12.55 -5.45
N ALA A 275 16.11 -12.35 -5.02
CA ALA A 275 17.13 -11.66 -5.82
C ALA A 275 17.39 -12.35 -7.16
N ARG A 276 17.51 -13.68 -7.14
CA ARG A 276 17.68 -14.48 -8.37
C ARG A 276 16.45 -14.43 -9.25
N GLY A 277 15.26 -14.54 -8.68
CA GLY A 277 13.98 -14.43 -9.38
C GLY A 277 13.77 -13.06 -10.04
N ALA A 278 14.26 -12.00 -9.41
CA ALA A 278 14.25 -10.64 -9.96
C ALA A 278 15.38 -10.37 -10.98
N GLY A 279 16.19 -11.38 -11.35
CA GLY A 279 17.27 -11.22 -12.33
C GLY A 279 18.52 -10.52 -11.81
N LEU A 280 18.65 -10.33 -10.49
CA LEU A 280 19.79 -9.62 -9.89
C LEU A 280 21.02 -10.53 -9.71
N GLY A 281 20.89 -11.82 -9.96
CA GLY A 281 21.98 -12.80 -9.93
C GLY A 281 22.52 -13.09 -8.54
N GLY A 282 23.68 -13.75 -8.51
CA GLY A 282 24.38 -14.17 -7.28
C GLY A 282 24.32 -15.67 -7.05
N ALA A 283 25.45 -16.39 -7.30
CA ALA A 283 25.54 -17.83 -7.10
C ALA A 283 25.44 -18.20 -5.60
N ALA A 284 26.16 -17.46 -4.75
CA ALA A 284 26.06 -17.62 -3.29
C ALA A 284 24.95 -16.70 -2.74
N ASP A 285 24.23 -17.15 -1.71
CA ASP A 285 23.14 -16.40 -1.08
C ASP A 285 23.60 -15.03 -0.58
N THR A 286 24.76 -14.94 0.04
CA THR A 286 25.33 -13.66 0.52
C THR A 286 25.57 -12.66 -0.62
N VAL A 287 25.91 -13.14 -1.82
CA VAL A 287 26.08 -12.30 -3.01
C VAL A 287 24.72 -11.86 -3.55
N ALA A 288 23.76 -12.77 -3.64
CA ALA A 288 22.41 -12.48 -4.10
C ALA A 288 21.70 -11.45 -3.21
N VAL A 289 21.76 -11.62 -1.89
CA VAL A 289 21.21 -10.67 -0.90
C VAL A 289 21.87 -9.30 -1.01
N ARG A 290 23.20 -9.25 -1.14
CA ARG A 290 23.92 -7.99 -1.37
C ARG A 290 23.50 -7.30 -2.67
N ASN A 291 23.31 -8.07 -3.73
CA ASN A 291 22.87 -7.52 -5.03
C ASN A 291 21.46 -6.91 -4.91
N LEU A 292 20.54 -7.57 -4.22
CA LEU A 292 19.19 -7.06 -3.96
C LEU A 292 19.25 -5.76 -3.15
N LYS A 293 19.99 -5.73 -2.05
CA LYS A 293 20.18 -4.52 -1.25
C LYS A 293 20.76 -3.36 -2.08
N ASN A 294 21.77 -3.63 -2.90
CA ASN A 294 22.35 -2.63 -3.78
C ASN A 294 21.38 -2.15 -4.86
N ALA A 295 20.52 -3.02 -5.38
CA ALA A 295 19.49 -2.65 -6.34
C ALA A 295 18.46 -1.69 -5.71
N LEU A 296 18.01 -1.95 -4.47
CA LEU A 296 17.14 -1.05 -3.71
C LEU A 296 17.77 0.32 -3.51
N ILE A 297 19.05 0.36 -3.11
CA ILE A 297 19.77 1.62 -2.90
C ILE A 297 19.93 2.42 -4.21
N ARG A 298 20.25 1.74 -5.32
CA ARG A 298 20.33 2.38 -6.64
C ARG A 298 18.99 2.94 -7.09
N LEU A 299 17.93 2.14 -7.00
CA LEU A 299 16.58 2.56 -7.37
C LEU A 299 16.11 3.76 -6.54
N ARG A 300 16.33 3.73 -5.20
CA ARG A 300 16.03 4.87 -4.33
C ARG A 300 16.72 6.16 -4.80
N LYS A 301 18.01 6.08 -5.16
CA LYS A 301 18.78 7.22 -5.68
C LYS A 301 18.23 7.71 -7.03
N GLU A 302 17.91 6.79 -7.93
CA GLU A 302 17.35 7.10 -9.27
C GLU A 302 16.00 7.82 -9.17
N LEU A 303 15.17 7.42 -8.21
CA LEU A 303 13.88 8.05 -7.93
C LEU A 303 13.97 9.32 -7.07
N ASN A 304 15.18 9.80 -6.76
CA ASN A 304 15.42 10.98 -5.92
C ASN A 304 14.77 10.91 -4.53
N LEU A 305 14.68 9.72 -3.95
CA LEU A 305 14.17 9.54 -2.60
C LEU A 305 15.30 9.70 -1.55
N PRO A 306 14.98 10.23 -0.35
CA PRO A 306 15.96 10.40 0.72
C PRO A 306 16.49 9.06 1.20
N SER A 307 17.74 9.05 1.65
CA SER A 307 18.39 7.86 2.20
C SER A 307 18.37 7.81 3.73
N THR A 308 18.03 8.93 4.37
CA THR A 308 17.97 9.07 5.83
C THR A 308 16.77 9.91 6.25
N LEU A 309 16.40 9.80 7.52
CA LEU A 309 15.36 10.63 8.12
C LEU A 309 15.74 12.11 8.11
N SER A 310 17.04 12.41 8.29
CA SER A 310 17.55 13.78 8.21
C SER A 310 17.34 14.39 6.82
N GLN A 311 17.61 13.64 5.75
CA GLN A 311 17.34 14.07 4.37
C GLN A 311 15.82 14.19 4.08
N ALA A 312 15.00 13.44 4.80
CA ALA A 312 13.54 13.57 4.75
C ALA A 312 12.99 14.75 5.56
N GLY A 313 13.87 15.57 6.15
CA GLY A 313 13.50 16.79 6.89
C GLY A 313 13.31 16.60 8.39
N ILE A 314 13.67 15.44 8.96
CA ILE A 314 13.57 15.18 10.40
C ILE A 314 14.93 15.40 11.07
N PRO A 315 15.08 16.42 11.91
CA PRO A 315 16.34 16.65 12.62
C PRO A 315 16.69 15.44 13.52
N PRO A 316 17.98 15.02 13.57
CA PRO A 316 18.41 13.89 14.42
C PRO A 316 18.06 14.07 15.90
N SER A 317 17.99 15.30 16.40
CA SER A 317 17.56 15.60 17.78
C SER A 317 16.12 15.18 18.03
N ARG A 318 15.21 15.40 17.08
CA ARG A 318 13.80 14.98 17.19
C ARG A 318 13.66 13.46 17.19
N VAL A 319 14.46 12.77 16.35
CA VAL A 319 14.48 11.30 16.34
C VAL A 319 14.95 10.77 17.69
N ARG A 320 16.03 11.34 18.24
CA ARG A 320 16.54 10.96 19.57
C ARG A 320 15.50 11.14 20.68
N GLN A 321 14.77 12.27 20.68
CA GLN A 321 13.71 12.55 21.66
C GLN A 321 12.55 11.56 21.58
N ALA A 322 12.21 11.11 20.38
CA ALA A 322 11.09 10.20 20.13
C ALA A 322 11.48 8.71 20.10
N THR A 323 12.78 8.38 20.29
CA THR A 323 13.31 7.03 20.10
C THR A 323 12.52 5.97 20.88
N ASP A 324 12.27 6.19 22.16
CA ASP A 324 11.58 5.20 23.01
C ASP A 324 10.13 5.00 22.54
N THR A 325 9.43 6.08 22.22
CA THR A 325 8.05 6.01 21.68
C THR A 325 8.01 5.23 20.35
N ILE A 326 8.94 5.52 19.43
CA ILE A 326 9.04 4.85 18.14
C ILE A 326 9.32 3.35 18.33
N VAL A 327 10.27 3.00 19.21
CA VAL A 327 10.63 1.61 19.50
C VAL A 327 9.43 0.83 20.04
N GLN A 328 8.75 1.39 21.04
CA GLN A 328 7.57 0.73 21.63
C GLN A 328 6.42 0.59 20.62
N ALA A 329 6.15 1.63 19.84
CA ALA A 329 5.11 1.59 18.81
C ALA A 329 5.44 0.54 17.74
N ALA A 330 6.68 0.50 17.24
CA ALA A 330 7.09 -0.48 16.24
C ALA A 330 7.00 -1.93 16.75
N LEU A 331 7.46 -2.20 17.98
CA LEU A 331 7.41 -3.55 18.55
C LEU A 331 5.98 -4.02 18.88
N SER A 332 5.06 -3.07 19.10
CA SER A 332 3.64 -3.37 19.35
C SER A 332 2.82 -3.48 18.07
N ASP A 333 3.40 -3.13 16.92
CA ASP A 333 2.70 -3.17 15.63
C ASP A 333 2.44 -4.62 15.19
N PRO A 334 1.21 -4.95 14.73
CA PRO A 334 0.86 -6.30 14.28
C PRO A 334 1.76 -6.86 13.18
N CYS A 335 2.36 -6.00 12.34
CA CYS A 335 3.28 -6.42 11.28
C CYS A 335 4.53 -7.15 11.82
N CYS A 336 4.95 -6.87 13.06
CA CYS A 336 6.07 -7.57 13.69
C CYS A 336 5.82 -9.08 13.90
N ALA A 337 4.57 -9.50 14.01
CA ALA A 337 4.20 -10.89 14.28
C ALA A 337 4.62 -11.85 13.16
N THR A 338 4.70 -11.36 11.93
CA THR A 338 5.06 -12.15 10.74
C THR A 338 6.46 -11.86 10.21
N ASN A 339 7.24 -11.00 10.89
CA ASN A 339 8.63 -10.76 10.50
C ASN A 339 9.46 -12.04 10.62
N PRO A 340 10.33 -12.37 9.65
CA PRO A 340 11.09 -13.65 9.65
C PRO A 340 12.03 -13.82 10.84
N VAL A 341 12.55 -12.72 11.37
CA VAL A 341 13.34 -12.68 12.61
C VAL A 341 12.56 -11.89 13.65
N LYS A 342 12.28 -12.49 14.80
CA LYS A 342 11.57 -11.77 15.87
C LYS A 342 12.35 -10.50 16.26
N PRO A 343 11.81 -9.30 16.01
CA PRO A 343 12.51 -8.07 16.34
C PRO A 343 12.54 -7.85 17.86
N ASP A 344 13.63 -7.25 18.32
CA ASP A 344 13.81 -6.79 19.68
C ASP A 344 14.14 -5.29 19.72
N GLU A 345 14.12 -4.72 20.91
CA GLU A 345 14.42 -3.30 21.13
C GLU A 345 15.80 -2.91 20.59
N LYS A 346 16.81 -3.77 20.75
CA LYS A 346 18.17 -3.54 20.26
C LYS A 346 18.20 -3.43 18.74
N THR A 347 17.50 -4.31 18.04
CA THR A 347 17.39 -4.32 16.58
C THR A 347 16.74 -3.04 16.08
N VAL A 348 15.57 -2.65 16.66
CA VAL A 348 14.85 -1.45 16.24
C VAL A 348 15.68 -0.19 16.48
N ARG A 349 16.34 -0.07 17.65
CA ARG A 349 17.26 1.04 17.94
C ARG A 349 18.44 1.12 16.98
N HIS A 350 19.01 -0.03 16.64
CA HIS A 350 20.13 -0.10 15.71
C HIS A 350 19.72 0.39 14.31
N ILE A 351 18.60 -0.10 13.78
CA ILE A 351 18.06 0.36 12.50
C ILE A 351 17.77 1.87 12.55
N LEU A 352 17.14 2.35 13.62
CA LEU A 352 16.82 3.77 13.78
C LEU A 352 18.10 4.64 13.76
N GLN A 353 19.17 4.21 14.42
CA GLN A 353 20.48 4.89 14.37
C GLN A 353 21.05 4.93 12.94
N GLN A 354 21.01 3.80 12.21
CA GLN A 354 21.51 3.72 10.84
C GLN A 354 20.78 4.68 9.89
N VAL A 355 19.45 4.79 10.03
CA VAL A 355 18.62 5.57 9.10
C VAL A 355 18.43 7.04 9.51
N THR A 356 18.82 7.42 10.71
CA THR A 356 18.67 8.81 11.20
C THR A 356 19.51 9.79 10.40
N GLY A 357 20.73 9.38 10.02
CA GLY A 357 21.73 10.25 9.38
C GLY A 357 22.60 11.00 10.39
N VAL A 358 23.73 11.47 9.91
CA VAL A 358 24.70 12.24 10.74
C VAL A 358 24.13 13.64 10.95
N GLY A 359 24.10 14.06 12.20
CA GLY A 359 23.77 15.43 12.58
C GLY A 359 24.99 16.33 12.49
#